data_2f3d2daebe3954b4cb16ffb3af4d7b5b
#
_entry.id   2f3d2daebe3954b4cb16ffb3af4d7b5b
#
_cell.length_a   1.000
_cell.length_b   1.000
_cell.length_c   1.000
_cell.angle_alpha   90.00
_cell.angle_beta   90.00
_cell.angle_gamma   90.00
#
_symmetry.space_group_name_H-M   'P 1'
#
loop_
_entity.id
_entity.type
_entity.pdbx_description
1 polymer ?
#
loop_
_entity_poly.entity_id
_entity_poly.type
_entity_poly.pdbx_seq_one_letter_code
_entity_poly.pdbx_strand_id
1 'polypeptide(L)'
;MAQGIYPYFREIEGKQGTEVIMEGRRVLMFGSNAYTGLTGDQRIIDAGCAAMQKYGSGCAGSRFLNGTLDIHVQLEKELAQFVGKDEALCFATGFTVNSGVISQLVDRNDYVICDDRDHASIVDGRRLSFATQLKYKHNDMEELEKMIQKCEPDRVKLVVVDGVFSMEGDLCKLPEIVELKKKYKNVAIMVDEAHGIGVFGKQGRGVCDHFGLTKEVDLIMGTFSKSLASIGGFIAADSSVINWLRHTVRTYIFSASCTPAATAAAREALHIIQQEPERLEALWSVTNYALKRFREEGFEIGDTESPIIPLYVRNTDKTFMAVAKAFNEGVFINPVIPPACAPQDTLVRYALMATHTREQVDESVEKLKKVFKELEII
;
A
#
# COMPACT_ATOMS: atom_id res chain seq x y z
N MET A 1 15.23 10.85 21.77
CA MET A 1 14.93 10.25 23.09
C MET A 1 15.06 11.27 24.23
N ALA A 2 16.12 12.07 24.30
CA ALA A 2 16.32 13.01 25.42
C ALA A 2 15.24 14.10 25.62
N GLN A 3 14.41 14.38 24.62
CA GLN A 3 13.36 15.42 24.69
C GLN A 3 11.93 14.88 24.86
N GLY A 4 11.74 13.56 25.06
CA GLY A 4 10.42 12.95 25.27
C GLY A 4 9.47 12.97 24.04
N ILE A 5 9.98 13.34 22.86
CA ILE A 5 9.17 13.49 21.63
C ILE A 5 9.33 12.31 20.65
N TYR A 6 9.95 11.21 21.06
CA TYR A 6 10.16 10.01 20.22
C TYR A 6 8.84 9.25 20.02
N PRO A 7 8.25 9.20 18.79
CA PRO A 7 6.89 8.71 18.58
C PRO A 7 6.80 7.25 18.16
N TYR A 8 7.94 6.58 17.91
CA TYR A 8 7.97 5.26 17.29
C TYR A 8 7.90 4.12 18.32
N PHE A 9 7.50 2.91 17.84
CA PHE A 9 7.48 1.65 18.60
C PHE A 9 6.58 1.67 19.84
N ARG A 10 5.45 2.39 19.76
CA ARG A 10 4.43 2.35 20.82
C ARG A 10 3.66 1.04 20.77
N GLU A 11 3.49 0.40 21.92
CA GLU A 11 2.79 -0.87 22.03
C GLU A 11 1.26 -0.66 22.01
N ILE A 12 0.57 -1.50 21.25
CA ILE A 12 -0.89 -1.57 21.22
C ILE A 12 -1.34 -2.75 22.08
N GLU A 13 -2.20 -2.47 23.05
CA GLU A 13 -2.78 -3.47 23.93
C GLU A 13 -4.15 -3.93 23.38
N GLY A 14 -4.26 -5.21 23.00
CA GLY A 14 -5.52 -5.81 22.55
C GLY A 14 -5.80 -5.69 21.04
N LYS A 15 -7.08 -5.73 20.66
CA LYS A 15 -7.51 -5.72 19.25
C LYS A 15 -7.26 -4.36 18.60
N GLN A 16 -6.86 -4.39 17.33
CA GLN A 16 -6.74 -3.18 16.52
C GLN A 16 -8.09 -2.79 15.91
N GLY A 17 -8.42 -1.51 16.03
CA GLY A 17 -9.64 -0.90 15.50
C GLY A 17 -9.45 0.62 15.35
N THR A 18 -10.55 1.34 15.26
CA THR A 18 -10.55 2.82 15.23
C THR A 18 -10.17 3.44 16.57
N GLU A 19 -10.30 2.66 17.63
CA GLU A 19 -9.86 2.96 18.98
C GLU A 19 -9.00 1.83 19.49
N VAL A 20 -7.90 2.16 20.14
CA VAL A 20 -6.97 1.19 20.72
C VAL A 20 -6.54 1.63 22.12
N ILE A 21 -6.03 0.67 22.88
CA ILE A 21 -5.36 0.99 24.15
C ILE A 21 -3.86 1.06 23.91
N MET A 22 -3.24 2.17 24.29
CA MET A 22 -1.81 2.39 24.27
C MET A 22 -1.39 3.07 25.56
N GLU A 23 -0.36 2.52 26.22
CA GLU A 23 0.12 3.05 27.51
C GLU A 23 -1.04 3.18 28.54
N GLY A 24 -1.95 2.18 28.57
CA GLY A 24 -3.10 2.10 29.48
C GLY A 24 -4.22 3.10 29.23
N ARG A 25 -4.25 3.80 28.09
CA ARG A 25 -5.29 4.79 27.77
C ARG A 25 -5.91 4.57 26.39
N ARG A 26 -7.15 5.01 26.23
CA ARG A 26 -7.87 5.05 24.94
C ARG A 26 -7.22 6.04 24.00
N VAL A 27 -6.94 5.62 22.77
CA VAL A 27 -6.38 6.45 21.70
C VAL A 27 -7.14 6.22 20.40
N LEU A 28 -7.52 7.28 19.71
CA LEU A 28 -8.09 7.23 18.37
C LEU A 28 -6.98 6.87 17.37
N MET A 29 -7.20 5.84 16.55
CA MET A 29 -6.20 5.28 15.64
C MET A 29 -6.38 5.83 14.22
N PHE A 30 -5.63 6.86 13.88
CA PHE A 30 -5.56 7.43 12.53
C PHE A 30 -4.19 7.21 11.85
N GLY A 31 -3.40 6.28 12.37
CA GLY A 31 -2.11 5.87 11.82
C GLY A 31 -2.11 4.51 11.13
N SER A 32 -3.25 3.82 11.07
CA SER A 32 -3.35 2.45 10.52
C SER A 32 -3.65 2.45 9.02
N ASN A 33 -3.12 1.44 8.31
CA ASN A 33 -3.44 1.17 6.89
C ASN A 33 -4.60 0.17 6.73
N ALA A 34 -5.36 -0.13 7.76
CA ALA A 34 -6.47 -1.09 7.72
C ALA A 34 -7.74 -0.46 7.09
N TYR A 35 -7.62 0.01 5.84
CA TYR A 35 -8.67 0.82 5.16
C TYR A 35 -10.06 0.22 5.23
N THR A 36 -10.19 -1.09 5.07
CA THR A 36 -11.47 -1.81 5.12
C THR A 36 -11.99 -2.06 6.53
N GLY A 37 -11.16 -1.80 7.57
CA GLY A 37 -11.51 -2.04 8.97
C GLY A 37 -11.66 -3.52 9.35
N LEU A 38 -11.03 -4.43 8.60
CA LEU A 38 -11.22 -5.87 8.74
C LEU A 38 -10.26 -6.55 9.73
N THR A 39 -9.24 -5.88 10.24
CA THR A 39 -8.19 -6.51 11.07
C THR A 39 -8.73 -7.21 12.33
N GLY A 40 -9.83 -6.71 12.90
CA GLY A 40 -10.49 -7.31 14.08
C GLY A 40 -11.74 -8.12 13.77
N ASP A 41 -12.08 -8.36 12.50
CA ASP A 41 -13.30 -9.09 12.10
C ASP A 41 -13.23 -10.56 12.52
N GLN A 42 -14.27 -11.03 13.20
CA GLN A 42 -14.30 -12.39 13.76
C GLN A 42 -14.24 -13.47 12.67
N ARG A 43 -14.83 -13.24 11.51
CA ARG A 43 -14.82 -14.18 10.38
C ARG A 43 -13.38 -14.45 9.88
N ILE A 44 -12.55 -13.41 9.85
CA ILE A 44 -11.14 -13.53 9.46
C ILE A 44 -10.34 -14.30 10.52
N ILE A 45 -10.61 -14.03 11.81
CA ILE A 45 -9.97 -14.73 12.92
C ILE A 45 -10.36 -16.22 12.86
N ASP A 46 -11.64 -16.53 12.68
CA ASP A 46 -12.14 -17.90 12.61
C ASP A 46 -11.58 -18.67 11.41
N ALA A 47 -11.48 -18.03 10.23
CA ALA A 47 -10.84 -18.60 9.05
C ALA A 47 -9.37 -18.95 9.30
N GLY A 48 -8.64 -18.03 9.94
CA GLY A 48 -7.24 -18.25 10.32
C GLY A 48 -7.07 -19.42 11.30
N CYS A 49 -7.90 -19.47 12.34
CA CYS A 49 -7.91 -20.55 13.33
C CYS A 49 -8.24 -21.92 12.69
N ALA A 50 -9.26 -21.98 11.83
CA ALA A 50 -9.63 -23.20 11.12
C ALA A 50 -8.50 -23.69 10.20
N ALA A 51 -7.80 -22.78 9.51
CA ALA A 51 -6.66 -23.13 8.69
C ALA A 51 -5.49 -23.67 9.51
N MET A 52 -5.21 -23.10 10.68
CA MET A 52 -4.19 -23.65 11.59
C MET A 52 -4.55 -25.04 12.10
N GLN A 53 -5.80 -25.30 12.41
CA GLN A 53 -6.26 -26.64 12.80
C GLN A 53 -6.11 -27.67 11.67
N LYS A 54 -6.39 -27.27 10.43
CA LYS A 54 -6.34 -28.17 9.27
C LYS A 54 -4.91 -28.45 8.79
N TYR A 55 -4.06 -27.41 8.70
CA TYR A 55 -2.78 -27.47 8.03
C TYR A 55 -1.58 -27.37 8.97
N GLY A 56 -1.78 -27.01 10.22
CA GLY A 56 -0.71 -26.67 11.17
C GLY A 56 -0.31 -25.20 11.11
N SER A 57 0.72 -24.83 11.88
CA SER A 57 1.15 -23.44 12.08
C SER A 57 1.95 -22.85 10.92
N GLY A 58 2.52 -23.68 10.04
CA GLY A 58 3.37 -23.24 8.92
C GLY A 58 3.58 -24.32 7.90
N CYS A 59 4.34 -24.01 6.83
CA CYS A 59 4.55 -24.91 5.70
C CYS A 59 5.93 -25.62 5.73
N ALA A 60 6.84 -25.19 6.59
CA ALA A 60 8.22 -25.71 6.71
C ALA A 60 9.01 -25.77 5.39
N GLY A 61 8.67 -24.91 4.43
CA GLY A 61 9.34 -24.84 3.13
C GLY A 61 8.79 -23.74 2.24
N SER A 62 9.48 -23.52 1.12
CA SER A 62 9.05 -22.56 0.10
C SER A 62 7.95 -23.14 -0.79
N ARG A 63 7.28 -22.27 -1.52
CA ARG A 63 6.30 -22.63 -2.54
C ARG A 63 6.87 -23.56 -3.61
N PHE A 64 8.13 -23.42 -3.92
CA PHE A 64 8.84 -24.21 -4.92
C PHE A 64 9.10 -25.66 -4.50
N LEU A 65 9.18 -25.92 -3.21
CA LEU A 65 9.46 -27.25 -2.65
C LEU A 65 8.17 -27.89 -2.10
N ASN A 66 8.02 -27.91 -0.78
CA ASN A 66 6.90 -28.59 -0.09
C ASN A 66 5.85 -27.63 0.48
N GLY A 67 6.03 -26.31 0.33
CA GLY A 67 5.19 -25.30 0.95
C GLY A 67 4.00 -24.83 0.10
N THR A 68 3.61 -25.55 -0.95
CA THR A 68 2.41 -25.25 -1.73
C THR A 68 1.21 -26.02 -1.22
N LEU A 69 0.29 -25.34 -0.54
CA LEU A 69 -0.98 -25.87 -0.08
C LEU A 69 -2.11 -25.54 -1.07
N ASP A 70 -3.19 -26.31 -1.02
CA ASP A 70 -4.39 -26.07 -1.84
C ASP A 70 -5.00 -24.66 -1.62
N ILE A 71 -4.99 -24.15 -0.38
CA ILE A 71 -5.47 -22.79 -0.09
C ILE A 71 -4.62 -21.68 -0.72
N HIS A 72 -3.31 -21.90 -0.92
CA HIS A 72 -2.48 -20.95 -1.66
C HIS A 72 -2.93 -20.84 -3.11
N VAL A 73 -3.13 -22.00 -3.77
CA VAL A 73 -3.57 -22.07 -5.17
C VAL A 73 -4.96 -21.47 -5.35
N GLN A 74 -5.86 -21.71 -4.39
CA GLN A 74 -7.21 -21.13 -4.41
C GLN A 74 -7.15 -19.61 -4.27
N LEU A 75 -6.38 -19.08 -3.31
CA LEU A 75 -6.22 -17.63 -3.13
C LEU A 75 -5.61 -16.98 -4.38
N GLU A 76 -4.56 -17.58 -4.98
CA GLU A 76 -3.95 -17.08 -6.21
C GLU A 76 -4.96 -16.97 -7.35
N LYS A 77 -5.80 -17.99 -7.54
CA LYS A 77 -6.87 -17.98 -8.54
C LYS A 77 -7.91 -16.88 -8.28
N GLU A 78 -8.34 -16.73 -7.03
CA GLU A 78 -9.34 -15.73 -6.64
C GLU A 78 -8.78 -14.30 -6.77
N LEU A 79 -7.50 -14.08 -6.42
CA LEU A 79 -6.84 -12.80 -6.60
C LEU A 79 -6.69 -12.42 -8.07
N ALA A 80 -6.28 -13.36 -8.93
CA ALA A 80 -6.17 -13.13 -10.36
C ALA A 80 -7.53 -12.71 -10.96
N GLN A 81 -8.60 -13.42 -10.62
CA GLN A 81 -9.96 -13.08 -11.02
C GLN A 81 -10.41 -11.71 -10.49
N PHE A 82 -10.08 -11.40 -9.24
CA PHE A 82 -10.45 -10.14 -8.61
C PHE A 82 -9.81 -8.95 -9.31
N VAL A 83 -8.51 -9.00 -9.59
CA VAL A 83 -7.80 -7.90 -10.26
C VAL A 83 -7.88 -7.96 -11.79
N GLY A 84 -8.52 -8.99 -12.36
CA GLY A 84 -8.74 -9.11 -13.81
C GLY A 84 -7.50 -9.50 -14.61
N LYS A 85 -6.68 -10.41 -14.07
CA LYS A 85 -5.51 -10.99 -14.73
C LYS A 85 -5.66 -12.51 -14.87
N ASP A 86 -4.78 -13.14 -15.68
CA ASP A 86 -4.87 -14.59 -15.96
C ASP A 86 -4.49 -15.41 -14.73
N GLU A 87 -3.36 -15.10 -14.11
CA GLU A 87 -2.81 -15.81 -12.96
C GLU A 87 -2.21 -14.86 -11.92
N ALA A 88 -2.03 -15.37 -10.71
CA ALA A 88 -1.31 -14.67 -9.64
C ALA A 88 -0.35 -15.61 -8.89
N LEU A 89 0.64 -15.01 -8.20
CA LEU A 89 1.54 -15.68 -7.25
C LEU A 89 1.50 -14.97 -5.91
N CYS A 90 1.35 -15.73 -4.82
CA CYS A 90 1.39 -15.22 -3.45
C CYS A 90 2.78 -15.34 -2.83
N PHE A 91 3.22 -14.28 -2.18
CA PHE A 91 4.50 -14.12 -1.49
C PHE A 91 4.29 -13.90 0.01
N ALA A 92 5.33 -14.14 0.80
CA ALA A 92 5.29 -13.97 2.25
C ALA A 92 5.04 -12.53 2.71
N THR A 93 5.44 -11.53 1.93
CA THR A 93 5.18 -10.09 2.18
C THR A 93 5.06 -9.32 0.87
N GLY A 94 4.36 -8.16 0.89
CA GLY A 94 4.34 -7.24 -0.25
C GLY A 94 5.74 -6.72 -0.61
N PHE A 95 6.60 -6.49 0.38
CA PHE A 95 7.99 -6.06 0.15
C PHE A 95 8.75 -7.06 -0.71
N THR A 96 8.61 -8.36 -0.42
CA THR A 96 9.29 -9.43 -1.18
C THR A 96 8.72 -9.63 -2.59
N VAL A 97 7.48 -9.20 -2.85
CA VAL A 97 6.93 -9.15 -4.21
C VAL A 97 7.73 -8.17 -5.06
N ASN A 98 7.77 -6.88 -4.68
CA ASN A 98 8.44 -5.85 -5.45
C ASN A 98 9.94 -6.13 -5.61
N SER A 99 10.64 -6.41 -4.50
CA SER A 99 12.08 -6.66 -4.54
C SER A 99 12.46 -7.86 -5.40
N GLY A 100 11.65 -8.91 -5.39
CA GLY A 100 11.89 -10.12 -6.17
C GLY A 100 11.46 -9.99 -7.63
N VAL A 101 10.25 -9.51 -7.89
CA VAL A 101 9.67 -9.45 -9.23
C VAL A 101 10.43 -8.45 -10.11
N ILE A 102 10.62 -7.22 -9.64
CA ILE A 102 11.32 -6.17 -10.40
C ILE A 102 12.73 -6.63 -10.78
N SER A 103 13.45 -7.25 -9.82
CA SER A 103 14.82 -7.72 -10.06
C SER A 103 14.94 -8.87 -11.07
N GLN A 104 13.84 -9.58 -11.39
CA GLN A 104 13.83 -10.72 -12.31
C GLN A 104 13.20 -10.41 -13.67
N LEU A 105 12.42 -9.34 -13.79
CA LEU A 105 11.75 -8.98 -15.05
C LEU A 105 12.66 -8.29 -16.05
N VAL A 106 13.72 -7.67 -15.58
CA VAL A 106 14.66 -6.87 -16.38
C VAL A 106 16.10 -7.32 -16.14
N ASP A 107 16.90 -7.34 -17.18
CA ASP A 107 18.32 -7.72 -17.13
C ASP A 107 19.26 -6.53 -17.39
N ARG A 108 20.57 -6.81 -17.50
CA ARG A 108 21.62 -5.78 -17.70
C ARG A 108 21.49 -4.93 -18.98
N ASN A 109 20.70 -5.37 -19.93
CA ASN A 109 20.49 -4.69 -21.21
C ASN A 109 19.18 -3.89 -21.22
N ASP A 110 18.37 -4.04 -20.16
CA ASP A 110 17.06 -3.43 -20.05
C ASP A 110 17.06 -2.21 -19.12
N TYR A 111 15.90 -1.61 -18.96
CA TYR A 111 15.71 -0.42 -18.16
C TYR A 111 14.58 -0.61 -17.15
N VAL A 112 14.75 -0.08 -15.95
CA VAL A 112 13.70 0.08 -14.96
C VAL A 112 13.53 1.55 -14.65
N ILE A 113 12.31 2.07 -14.80
CA ILE A 113 11.98 3.50 -14.69
C ILE A 113 10.94 3.65 -13.60
N CYS A 114 11.24 4.45 -12.56
CA CYS A 114 10.41 4.59 -11.36
C CYS A 114 10.12 6.06 -11.06
N ASP A 115 8.98 6.32 -10.44
CA ASP A 115 8.70 7.61 -9.79
C ASP A 115 9.68 7.83 -8.63
N ASP A 116 10.07 9.05 -8.34
CA ASP A 116 11.03 9.34 -7.27
C ASP A 116 10.42 9.21 -5.86
N ARG A 117 9.08 9.09 -5.75
CA ARG A 117 8.32 8.86 -4.52
C ARG A 117 7.81 7.44 -4.35
N ASP A 118 8.15 6.53 -5.26
CA ASP A 118 7.79 5.13 -5.16
C ASP A 118 8.26 4.50 -3.84
N HIS A 119 7.48 3.52 -3.36
CA HIS A 119 7.75 2.82 -2.11
C HIS A 119 9.15 2.20 -2.04
N ALA A 120 9.71 2.13 -0.83
CA ALA A 120 11.06 1.58 -0.59
C ALA A 120 11.29 0.19 -1.19
N SER A 121 10.27 -0.67 -1.24
CA SER A 121 10.37 -2.02 -1.86
C SER A 121 10.59 -1.96 -3.37
N ILE A 122 10.03 -0.96 -4.06
CA ILE A 122 10.27 -0.70 -5.49
C ILE A 122 11.71 -0.21 -5.67
N VAL A 123 12.14 0.73 -4.81
CA VAL A 123 13.53 1.22 -4.81
C VAL A 123 14.52 0.07 -4.62
N ASP A 124 14.26 -0.84 -3.68
CA ASP A 124 15.14 -1.99 -3.46
C ASP A 124 15.05 -3.03 -4.57
N GLY A 125 13.87 -3.29 -5.12
CA GLY A 125 13.70 -4.14 -6.31
C GLY A 125 14.51 -3.64 -7.51
N ARG A 126 14.47 -2.33 -7.75
CA ARG A 126 15.28 -1.66 -8.76
C ARG A 126 16.77 -1.81 -8.49
N ARG A 127 17.23 -1.61 -7.24
CA ARG A 127 18.63 -1.76 -6.85
C ARG A 127 19.16 -3.19 -6.96
N LEU A 128 18.30 -4.18 -6.75
CA LEU A 128 18.63 -5.59 -6.89
C LEU A 128 18.67 -6.06 -8.34
N SER A 129 18.07 -5.31 -9.27
CA SER A 129 18.14 -5.61 -10.70
C SER A 129 19.52 -5.27 -11.27
N PHE A 130 19.90 -5.94 -12.37
CA PHE A 130 21.07 -5.56 -13.15
C PHE A 130 20.77 -4.52 -14.23
N ALA A 131 19.50 -4.11 -14.38
CA ALA A 131 19.05 -3.17 -15.38
C ALA A 131 19.58 -1.73 -15.13
N THR A 132 19.61 -0.93 -16.18
CA THR A 132 19.85 0.50 -16.05
C THR A 132 18.69 1.16 -15.35
N GLN A 133 18.99 1.84 -14.22
CA GLN A 133 17.98 2.45 -13.35
C GLN A 133 17.77 3.90 -13.70
N LEU A 134 16.54 4.27 -14.01
CA LEU A 134 16.11 5.64 -14.28
C LEU A 134 15.03 6.06 -13.29
N LYS A 135 14.99 7.36 -12.97
CA LYS A 135 13.94 7.97 -12.15
C LYS A 135 13.38 9.18 -12.85
N TYR A 136 12.12 9.46 -12.61
CA TYR A 136 11.48 10.72 -12.99
C TYR A 136 10.86 11.36 -11.74
N LYS A 137 10.69 12.68 -11.79
CA LYS A 137 10.06 13.44 -10.71
C LYS A 137 8.61 13.03 -10.57
N HIS A 138 8.16 13.05 -9.33
CA HIS A 138 6.83 12.63 -8.96
C HIS A 138 5.74 13.17 -9.89
N ASN A 139 5.01 12.24 -10.52
CA ASN A 139 3.91 12.51 -11.43
C ASN A 139 4.26 13.46 -12.61
N ASP A 140 5.55 13.60 -12.97
CA ASP A 140 6.01 14.38 -14.13
C ASP A 140 6.10 13.52 -15.40
N MET A 141 5.04 13.55 -16.19
CA MET A 141 4.92 12.71 -17.40
C MET A 141 5.85 13.17 -18.52
N GLU A 142 6.22 14.45 -18.58
CA GLU A 142 7.21 14.92 -19.55
C GLU A 142 8.60 14.38 -19.22
N GLU A 143 8.94 14.32 -17.94
CA GLU A 143 10.20 13.74 -17.51
C GLU A 143 10.20 12.21 -17.68
N LEU A 144 9.09 11.52 -17.40
CA LEU A 144 8.94 10.09 -17.71
C LEU A 144 9.18 9.83 -19.20
N GLU A 145 8.56 10.61 -20.08
CA GLU A 145 8.77 10.48 -21.51
C GLU A 145 10.24 10.68 -21.91
N LYS A 146 10.91 11.70 -21.35
CA LYS A 146 12.36 11.91 -21.57
C LYS A 146 13.20 10.71 -21.10
N MET A 147 12.81 10.05 -19.99
CA MET A 147 13.51 8.84 -19.54
C MET A 147 13.30 7.67 -20.51
N ILE A 148 12.08 7.46 -21.00
CA ILE A 148 11.79 6.44 -22.02
C ILE A 148 12.59 6.70 -23.31
N GLN A 149 12.69 7.95 -23.75
CA GLN A 149 13.43 8.34 -24.97
C GLN A 149 14.95 8.13 -24.86
N LYS A 150 15.51 8.14 -23.64
CA LYS A 150 16.93 7.83 -23.40
C LYS A 150 17.27 6.36 -23.56
N CYS A 151 16.25 5.49 -23.49
CA CYS A 151 16.42 4.04 -23.56
C CYS A 151 16.58 3.60 -25.03
N GLU A 152 17.32 2.51 -25.23
CA GLU A 152 17.41 1.87 -26.54
C GLU A 152 16.02 1.35 -26.96
N PRO A 153 15.56 1.61 -28.21
CA PRO A 153 14.19 1.29 -28.65
C PRO A 153 13.81 -0.18 -28.51
N ASP A 154 14.75 -1.08 -28.80
CA ASP A 154 14.52 -2.52 -28.85
C ASP A 154 14.67 -3.23 -27.49
N ARG A 155 15.03 -2.48 -26.44
CA ARG A 155 15.17 -3.01 -25.08
C ARG A 155 13.89 -2.84 -24.27
N VAL A 156 13.70 -3.71 -23.28
CA VAL A 156 12.56 -3.60 -22.36
C VAL A 156 12.73 -2.38 -21.45
N LYS A 157 11.64 -1.65 -21.27
CA LYS A 157 11.52 -0.51 -20.36
C LYS A 157 10.40 -0.84 -19.39
N LEU A 158 10.75 -1.30 -18.20
CA LEU A 158 9.79 -1.56 -17.15
C LEU A 158 9.53 -0.26 -16.38
N VAL A 159 8.34 0.31 -16.58
CA VAL A 159 7.85 1.42 -15.74
C VAL A 159 7.16 0.81 -14.52
N VAL A 160 7.63 1.15 -13.34
CA VAL A 160 7.04 0.72 -12.07
C VAL A 160 6.56 1.96 -11.33
N VAL A 161 5.34 1.90 -10.78
CA VAL A 161 4.73 3.04 -10.11
C VAL A 161 3.77 2.57 -9.00
N ASP A 162 3.75 3.29 -7.86
CA ASP A 162 2.68 3.14 -6.87
C ASP A 162 1.35 3.64 -7.46
N GLY A 163 0.30 2.86 -7.38
CA GLY A 163 -1.05 3.30 -7.80
C GLY A 163 -1.56 4.46 -6.96
N VAL A 164 -1.33 4.37 -5.65
CA VAL A 164 -1.59 5.43 -4.66
C VAL A 164 -0.31 5.65 -3.86
N PHE A 165 0.21 6.86 -3.84
CA PHE A 165 1.42 7.20 -3.09
C PHE A 165 1.16 7.25 -1.60
N SER A 166 1.94 6.51 -0.84
CA SER A 166 1.66 6.16 0.56
C SER A 166 1.73 7.33 1.53
N MET A 167 2.43 8.41 1.17
CA MET A 167 2.64 9.58 2.04
C MET A 167 1.77 10.76 1.63
N GLU A 168 1.68 11.05 0.36
CA GLU A 168 0.92 12.16 -0.22
C GLU A 168 -0.56 11.83 -0.40
N GLY A 169 -0.89 10.55 -0.61
CA GLY A 169 -2.26 10.09 -0.81
C GLY A 169 -2.84 10.41 -2.18
N ASP A 170 -2.02 10.88 -3.11
CA ASP A 170 -2.41 11.12 -4.51
C ASP A 170 -2.24 9.87 -5.37
N LEU A 171 -2.84 9.91 -6.56
CA LEU A 171 -2.84 8.83 -7.54
C LEU A 171 -1.72 9.02 -8.56
N CYS A 172 -1.19 7.90 -9.08
CA CYS A 172 -0.37 7.97 -10.27
C CYS A 172 -1.18 8.41 -11.50
N LYS A 173 -0.54 9.07 -12.43
CA LYS A 173 -1.13 9.47 -13.72
C LYS A 173 -1.17 8.28 -14.69
N LEU A 174 -1.86 7.20 -14.28
CA LEU A 174 -1.89 5.95 -15.04
C LEU A 174 -2.38 6.11 -16.49
N PRO A 175 -3.42 6.93 -16.78
CA PRO A 175 -3.84 7.16 -18.17
C PRO A 175 -2.70 7.66 -19.06
N GLU A 176 -1.93 8.65 -18.59
CA GLU A 176 -0.82 9.23 -19.33
C GLU A 176 0.35 8.26 -19.47
N ILE A 177 0.63 7.44 -18.44
CA ILE A 177 1.64 6.38 -18.49
C ILE A 177 1.26 5.34 -19.57
N VAL A 178 -0.01 4.97 -19.65
CA VAL A 178 -0.52 4.05 -20.69
C VAL A 178 -0.40 4.66 -22.10
N GLU A 179 -0.65 5.95 -22.28
CA GLU A 179 -0.43 6.62 -23.58
C GLU A 179 1.06 6.58 -23.99
N LEU A 180 1.97 6.75 -23.04
CA LEU A 180 3.42 6.58 -23.32
C LEU A 180 3.75 5.12 -23.69
N LYS A 181 3.16 4.12 -23.03
CA LYS A 181 3.30 2.71 -23.44
C LYS A 181 2.84 2.47 -24.88
N LYS A 182 1.73 3.06 -25.30
CA LYS A 182 1.23 2.93 -26.68
C LYS A 182 2.14 3.62 -27.69
N LYS A 183 2.78 4.73 -27.29
CA LYS A 183 3.65 5.55 -28.14
C LYS A 183 5.02 4.91 -28.37
N TYR A 184 5.58 4.22 -27.36
CA TYR A 184 6.93 3.68 -27.40
C TYR A 184 6.93 2.15 -27.34
N LYS A 185 7.84 1.53 -28.13
CA LYS A 185 8.00 0.06 -28.16
C LYS A 185 8.61 -0.48 -26.88
N ASN A 186 8.24 -1.71 -26.54
CA ASN A 186 8.82 -2.48 -25.44
C ASN A 186 8.74 -1.76 -24.06
N VAL A 187 7.67 -1.00 -23.84
CA VAL A 187 7.33 -0.45 -22.53
C VAL A 187 6.35 -1.41 -21.85
N ALA A 188 6.70 -1.87 -20.66
CA ALA A 188 5.84 -2.64 -19.78
C ALA A 188 5.52 -1.82 -18.53
N ILE A 189 4.32 -1.97 -17.98
CA ILE A 189 3.85 -1.24 -16.79
C ILE A 189 3.56 -2.22 -15.66
N MET A 190 4.17 -1.97 -14.51
CA MET A 190 3.84 -2.61 -13.23
C MET A 190 3.26 -1.57 -12.29
N VAL A 191 2.06 -1.82 -11.76
CA VAL A 191 1.41 -0.95 -10.78
C VAL A 191 1.40 -1.63 -9.42
N ASP A 192 1.89 -0.93 -8.40
CA ASP A 192 1.77 -1.33 -7.00
C ASP A 192 0.43 -0.83 -6.44
N GLU A 193 -0.50 -1.73 -6.26
CA GLU A 193 -1.85 -1.49 -5.73
C GLU A 193 -1.95 -1.68 -4.21
N ALA A 194 -0.82 -1.63 -3.49
CA ALA A 194 -0.82 -1.85 -2.05
C ALA A 194 -1.74 -0.90 -1.28
N HIS A 195 -1.94 0.31 -1.77
CA HIS A 195 -2.88 1.31 -1.23
C HIS A 195 -4.14 1.47 -2.10
N GLY A 196 -4.22 0.81 -3.26
CA GLY A 196 -5.35 0.86 -4.17
C GLY A 196 -6.40 -0.22 -3.89
N ILE A 197 -5.97 -1.47 -3.62
CA ILE A 197 -6.87 -2.59 -3.32
C ILE A 197 -7.69 -2.31 -2.06
N GLY A 198 -9.01 -2.52 -2.15
CA GLY A 198 -9.98 -2.24 -1.09
C GLY A 198 -10.32 -0.76 -0.93
N VAL A 199 -9.78 0.12 -1.80
CA VAL A 199 -9.94 1.58 -1.73
C VAL A 199 -10.48 2.16 -3.03
N PHE A 200 -9.95 1.76 -4.18
CA PHE A 200 -10.33 2.28 -5.49
C PHE A 200 -10.93 1.21 -6.41
N GLY A 201 -11.61 1.66 -7.46
CA GLY A 201 -12.21 0.81 -8.45
C GLY A 201 -13.47 0.09 -7.99
N LYS A 202 -14.08 -0.65 -8.90
CA LYS A 202 -15.29 -1.40 -8.62
C LYS A 202 -15.01 -2.50 -7.58
N GLN A 203 -15.77 -2.49 -6.48
CA GLN A 203 -15.56 -3.43 -5.37
C GLN A 203 -14.13 -3.39 -4.78
N GLY A 204 -13.41 -2.26 -4.90
CA GLY A 204 -12.06 -2.15 -4.37
C GLY A 204 -10.97 -2.88 -5.16
N ARG A 205 -11.12 -3.03 -6.49
CA ARG A 205 -10.16 -3.75 -7.34
C ARG A 205 -8.84 -3.03 -7.58
N GLY A 206 -8.77 -1.74 -7.20
CA GLY A 206 -7.57 -0.93 -7.32
C GLY A 206 -7.66 0.21 -8.32
N VAL A 207 -6.57 0.94 -8.46
CA VAL A 207 -6.44 2.12 -9.33
C VAL A 207 -6.49 1.73 -10.82
N CYS A 208 -5.94 0.57 -11.18
CA CYS A 208 -6.02 0.07 -12.55
C CYS A 208 -7.48 -0.10 -13.03
N ASP A 209 -8.36 -0.63 -12.14
CA ASP A 209 -9.79 -0.77 -12.42
C ASP A 209 -10.51 0.58 -12.34
N HIS A 210 -10.10 1.46 -11.42
CA HIS A 210 -10.65 2.81 -11.29
C HIS A 210 -10.56 3.61 -12.60
N PHE A 211 -9.43 3.54 -13.29
CA PHE A 211 -9.25 4.16 -14.61
C PHE A 211 -9.72 3.30 -15.79
N GLY A 212 -10.20 2.08 -15.55
CA GLY A 212 -10.59 1.15 -16.62
C GLY A 212 -9.41 0.64 -17.46
N LEU A 213 -8.20 0.66 -16.92
CA LEU A 213 -6.95 0.38 -17.62
C LEU A 213 -6.30 -0.95 -17.22
N THR A 214 -7.03 -1.83 -16.53
CA THR A 214 -6.52 -3.14 -16.07
C THR A 214 -5.85 -3.96 -17.17
N LYS A 215 -6.39 -3.90 -18.40
CA LYS A 215 -5.86 -4.66 -19.56
C LYS A 215 -4.57 -4.05 -20.12
N GLU A 216 -4.37 -2.76 -19.93
CA GLU A 216 -3.21 -2.02 -20.44
C GLU A 216 -1.97 -2.14 -19.52
N VAL A 217 -2.20 -2.45 -18.25
CA VAL A 217 -1.15 -2.70 -17.26
C VAL A 217 -0.68 -4.15 -17.38
N ASP A 218 0.63 -4.39 -17.40
CA ASP A 218 1.17 -5.74 -17.59
C ASP A 218 1.19 -6.54 -16.27
N LEU A 219 1.56 -5.88 -15.17
CA LEU A 219 1.63 -6.51 -13.85
C LEU A 219 0.91 -5.67 -12.80
N ILE A 220 0.13 -6.33 -11.96
CA ILE A 220 -0.54 -5.74 -10.80
C ILE A 220 0.01 -6.40 -9.54
N MET A 221 0.65 -5.60 -8.71
CA MET A 221 1.13 -6.01 -7.38
C MET A 221 0.11 -5.61 -6.32
N GLY A 222 -0.08 -6.43 -5.28
CA GLY A 222 -0.86 -6.08 -4.10
C GLY A 222 -0.27 -6.65 -2.81
N THR A 223 -0.69 -6.09 -1.68
CA THR A 223 -0.29 -6.58 -0.35
C THR A 223 -1.50 -7.04 0.45
N PHE A 224 -1.28 -8.01 1.35
CA PHE A 224 -2.33 -8.45 2.30
C PHE A 224 -2.31 -7.65 3.61
N SER A 225 -1.26 -6.86 3.86
CA SER A 225 -1.03 -6.22 5.16
C SER A 225 -1.84 -4.94 5.41
N LYS A 226 -2.73 -4.58 4.51
CA LYS A 226 -3.57 -3.38 4.59
C LYS A 226 -5.05 -3.76 4.51
N SER A 227 -5.71 -3.54 3.37
CA SER A 227 -7.15 -3.84 3.20
C SER A 227 -7.51 -5.31 3.37
N LEU A 228 -6.59 -6.24 3.09
CA LEU A 228 -6.81 -7.68 3.25
C LEU A 228 -6.47 -8.22 4.66
N ALA A 229 -6.21 -7.35 5.64
CA ALA A 229 -6.13 -7.63 7.07
C ALA A 229 -5.26 -8.85 7.47
N SER A 230 -4.19 -9.13 6.72
CA SER A 230 -3.31 -10.29 6.91
C SER A 230 -1.85 -9.91 6.70
N ILE A 231 -0.98 -10.89 6.45
CA ILE A 231 0.39 -10.70 6.00
C ILE A 231 0.65 -11.49 4.72
N GLY A 232 1.38 -10.89 3.78
CA GLY A 232 1.69 -11.44 2.48
C GLY A 232 1.55 -10.39 1.38
N GLY A 233 1.62 -10.85 0.16
CA GLY A 233 1.40 -10.04 -1.04
C GLY A 233 1.27 -10.92 -2.25
N PHE A 234 0.97 -10.33 -3.39
CA PHE A 234 0.84 -11.06 -4.65
C PHE A 234 1.28 -10.22 -5.84
N ILE A 235 1.61 -10.90 -6.92
CA ILE A 235 1.73 -10.35 -8.26
C ILE A 235 0.75 -11.05 -9.17
N ALA A 236 0.07 -10.32 -10.04
CA ALA A 236 -0.85 -10.86 -11.03
C ALA A 236 -0.50 -10.32 -12.42
N ALA A 237 -0.52 -11.19 -13.43
CA ALA A 237 -0.15 -10.90 -14.81
C ALA A 237 -0.69 -12.01 -15.76
N ASP A 238 -0.27 -11.95 -17.01
CA ASP A 238 -0.49 -13.01 -17.99
C ASP A 238 0.15 -14.32 -17.56
N SER A 239 -0.43 -15.47 -17.91
CA SER A 239 0.04 -16.81 -17.49
C SER A 239 1.50 -17.08 -17.85
N SER A 240 1.99 -16.60 -18.99
CA SER A 240 3.38 -16.78 -19.41
C SER A 240 4.37 -16.05 -18.48
N VAL A 241 4.03 -14.84 -18.06
CA VAL A 241 4.82 -14.03 -17.12
C VAL A 241 4.82 -14.68 -15.74
N ILE A 242 3.65 -15.09 -15.24
CA ILE A 242 3.53 -15.77 -13.95
C ILE A 242 4.30 -17.08 -13.93
N ASN A 243 4.25 -17.85 -15.03
CA ASN A 243 5.04 -19.10 -15.13
C ASN A 243 6.55 -18.82 -15.09
N TRP A 244 7.03 -17.77 -15.75
CA TRP A 244 8.41 -17.32 -15.64
C TRP A 244 8.79 -16.94 -14.21
N LEU A 245 8.03 -16.07 -13.59
CA LEU A 245 8.28 -15.60 -12.22
C LEU A 245 8.30 -16.73 -11.19
N ARG A 246 7.40 -17.72 -11.32
CA ARG A 246 7.31 -18.90 -10.44
C ARG A 246 8.62 -19.68 -10.39
N HIS A 247 9.41 -19.68 -11.46
CA HIS A 247 10.63 -20.45 -11.59
C HIS A 247 11.92 -19.63 -11.44
N THR A 248 11.82 -18.30 -11.36
CA THR A 248 12.99 -17.40 -11.38
C THR A 248 13.10 -16.48 -10.18
N VAL A 249 11.97 -16.09 -9.57
CA VAL A 249 11.96 -15.09 -8.48
C VAL A 249 12.57 -15.67 -7.22
N ARG A 250 13.72 -15.14 -6.83
CA ARG A 250 14.47 -15.63 -5.66
C ARG A 250 13.71 -15.49 -4.35
N THR A 251 12.98 -14.39 -4.15
CA THR A 251 12.17 -14.17 -2.94
C THR A 251 10.96 -15.09 -2.85
N TYR A 252 10.59 -15.76 -3.93
CA TYR A 252 9.57 -16.81 -3.96
C TYR A 252 10.17 -18.21 -3.74
N ILE A 253 11.27 -18.51 -4.43
CA ILE A 253 11.90 -19.85 -4.43
C ILE A 253 12.61 -20.13 -3.10
N PHE A 254 13.29 -19.12 -2.52
CA PHE A 254 14.14 -19.27 -1.34
C PHE A 254 13.54 -18.69 -0.05
N SER A 255 12.24 -18.34 -0.06
CA SER A 255 11.51 -17.91 1.13
C SER A 255 10.46 -18.94 1.53
N ALA A 256 10.21 -19.07 2.83
CA ALA A 256 9.08 -19.87 3.31
C ALA A 256 7.75 -19.29 2.79
N SER A 257 6.77 -20.17 2.56
CA SER A 257 5.43 -19.81 2.12
C SER A 257 4.68 -19.01 3.18
N CYS A 258 3.67 -18.23 2.75
CA CYS A 258 2.67 -17.69 3.67
C CYS A 258 2.11 -18.79 4.56
N THR A 259 1.92 -18.48 5.84
CA THR A 259 1.33 -19.44 6.76
C THR A 259 -0.12 -19.76 6.39
N PRO A 260 -0.64 -20.94 6.75
CA PRO A 260 -2.04 -21.29 6.51
C PRO A 260 -3.01 -20.25 7.07
N ALA A 261 -2.76 -19.77 8.29
CA ALA A 261 -3.61 -18.76 8.94
C ALA A 261 -3.61 -17.44 8.15
N ALA A 262 -2.44 -16.95 7.72
CA ALA A 262 -2.35 -15.70 6.95
C ALA A 262 -3.03 -15.84 5.57
N THR A 263 -2.86 -16.98 4.92
CA THR A 263 -3.49 -17.27 3.62
C THR A 263 -5.00 -17.31 3.73
N ALA A 264 -5.54 -18.01 4.73
CA ALA A 264 -6.98 -18.09 4.97
C ALA A 264 -7.58 -16.72 5.36
N ALA A 265 -6.88 -15.96 6.21
CA ALA A 265 -7.30 -14.62 6.60
C ALA A 265 -7.39 -13.68 5.39
N ALA A 266 -6.37 -13.65 4.52
CA ALA A 266 -6.38 -12.83 3.31
C ALA A 266 -7.52 -13.23 2.35
N ARG A 267 -7.76 -14.54 2.21
CA ARG A 267 -8.83 -15.08 1.37
C ARG A 267 -10.21 -14.68 1.89
N GLU A 268 -10.45 -14.82 3.19
CA GLU A 268 -11.72 -14.43 3.81
C GLU A 268 -11.94 -12.91 3.68
N ALA A 269 -10.88 -12.09 3.90
CA ALA A 269 -10.96 -10.66 3.69
C ALA A 269 -11.32 -10.29 2.24
N LEU A 270 -10.77 -11.00 1.26
CA LEU A 270 -11.10 -10.82 -0.15
C LEU A 270 -12.58 -11.13 -0.43
N HIS A 271 -13.12 -12.20 0.15
CA HIS A 271 -14.55 -12.56 0.04
C HIS A 271 -15.44 -11.49 0.65
N ILE A 272 -15.10 -11.00 1.85
CA ILE A 272 -15.85 -9.94 2.54
C ILE A 272 -15.87 -8.66 1.71
N ILE A 273 -14.73 -8.21 1.16
CA ILE A 273 -14.66 -7.00 0.33
C ILE A 273 -15.56 -7.13 -0.90
N GLN A 274 -15.63 -8.31 -1.52
CA GLN A 274 -16.49 -8.54 -2.69
C GLN A 274 -17.98 -8.61 -2.34
N GLN A 275 -18.32 -9.10 -1.15
CA GLN A 275 -19.70 -9.31 -0.71
C GLN A 275 -20.31 -8.10 0.00
N GLU A 276 -19.48 -7.21 0.55
CA GLU A 276 -19.87 -6.03 1.33
C GLU A 276 -19.43 -4.71 0.64
N PRO A 277 -20.03 -4.33 -0.51
CA PRO A 277 -19.67 -3.09 -1.21
C PRO A 277 -19.91 -1.83 -0.36
N GLU A 278 -20.85 -1.89 0.59
CA GLU A 278 -21.14 -0.82 1.56
C GLU A 278 -19.93 -0.45 2.41
N ARG A 279 -18.96 -1.34 2.56
CA ARG A 279 -17.73 -1.07 3.28
C ARG A 279 -16.85 -0.06 2.54
N LEU A 280 -16.77 -0.17 1.22
CA LEU A 280 -16.08 0.80 0.38
C LEU A 280 -16.82 2.15 0.37
N GLU A 281 -18.16 2.12 0.33
CA GLU A 281 -18.99 3.33 0.42
C GLU A 281 -18.80 4.04 1.77
N ALA A 282 -18.75 3.29 2.87
CA ALA A 282 -18.49 3.82 4.21
C ALA A 282 -17.09 4.48 4.29
N LEU A 283 -16.05 3.82 3.74
CA LEU A 283 -14.70 4.40 3.67
C LEU A 283 -14.70 5.74 2.95
N TRP A 284 -15.34 5.82 1.78
CA TRP A 284 -15.38 7.07 1.03
C TRP A 284 -16.27 8.13 1.66
N SER A 285 -17.36 7.74 2.31
CA SER A 285 -18.20 8.67 3.07
C SER A 285 -17.42 9.38 4.18
N VAL A 286 -16.67 8.62 4.99
CA VAL A 286 -15.88 9.19 6.07
C VAL A 286 -14.63 9.92 5.55
N THR A 287 -14.03 9.45 4.45
CA THR A 287 -12.90 10.13 3.79
C THR A 287 -13.29 11.50 3.28
N ASN A 288 -14.36 11.61 2.52
CA ASN A 288 -14.84 12.87 1.99
C ASN A 288 -15.24 13.84 3.11
N TYR A 289 -15.80 13.32 4.20
CA TYR A 289 -16.09 14.11 5.39
C TYR A 289 -14.82 14.67 6.01
N ALA A 290 -13.80 13.83 6.24
CA ALA A 290 -12.54 14.25 6.83
C ALA A 290 -11.78 15.26 5.96
N LEU A 291 -11.69 15.03 4.64
CA LEU A 291 -11.09 15.97 3.69
C LEU A 291 -11.73 17.35 3.76
N LYS A 292 -13.07 17.40 3.81
CA LYS A 292 -13.82 18.64 3.97
C LYS A 292 -13.47 19.32 5.29
N ARG A 293 -13.52 18.57 6.41
CA ARG A 293 -13.24 19.11 7.75
C ARG A 293 -11.83 19.71 7.86
N PHE A 294 -10.79 19.00 7.38
CA PHE A 294 -9.43 19.51 7.42
C PHE A 294 -9.24 20.79 6.59
N ARG A 295 -9.87 20.86 5.39
CA ARG A 295 -9.84 22.09 4.56
C ARG A 295 -10.53 23.27 5.24
N GLU A 296 -11.71 23.05 5.82
CA GLU A 296 -12.46 24.07 6.55
C GLU A 296 -11.71 24.60 7.76
N GLU A 297 -10.90 23.78 8.42
CA GLU A 297 -10.10 24.16 9.59
C GLU A 297 -8.71 24.73 9.22
N GLY A 298 -8.42 24.88 7.92
CA GLY A 298 -7.22 25.56 7.43
C GLY A 298 -5.96 24.68 7.41
N PHE A 299 -6.10 23.36 7.46
CA PHE A 299 -4.95 22.47 7.30
C PHE A 299 -4.48 22.40 5.84
N GLU A 300 -3.17 22.42 5.63
CA GLU A 300 -2.58 22.14 4.33
C GLU A 300 -2.55 20.62 4.10
N ILE A 301 -3.41 20.13 3.21
CA ILE A 301 -3.53 18.68 2.93
C ILE A 301 -3.11 18.28 1.51
N GLY A 302 -2.57 19.21 0.72
CA GLY A 302 -2.18 18.94 -0.67
C GLY A 302 -3.34 18.49 -1.56
N ASP A 303 -2.99 17.75 -2.61
CA ASP A 303 -3.91 17.27 -3.63
C ASP A 303 -4.34 15.81 -3.40
N THR A 304 -4.40 15.38 -2.14
CA THR A 304 -4.79 14.00 -1.82
C THR A 304 -6.19 13.67 -2.31
N GLU A 305 -6.32 12.48 -2.90
CA GLU A 305 -7.56 11.93 -3.44
C GLU A 305 -7.88 10.56 -2.82
N SER A 306 -7.31 10.22 -1.66
CA SER A 306 -7.44 8.91 -1.02
C SER A 306 -7.74 9.00 0.47
N PRO A 307 -8.01 7.88 1.17
CA PRO A 307 -8.12 7.85 2.62
C PRO A 307 -6.84 8.17 3.38
N ILE A 308 -5.77 8.50 2.69
CA ILE A 308 -4.51 8.98 3.25
C ILE A 308 -4.50 10.50 3.15
N ILE A 309 -4.51 11.20 4.27
CA ILE A 309 -4.54 12.66 4.32
C ILE A 309 -3.22 13.16 4.90
N PRO A 310 -2.34 13.76 4.08
CA PRO A 310 -1.14 14.42 4.56
C PRO A 310 -1.52 15.73 5.23
N LEU A 311 -1.09 15.94 6.46
CA LEU A 311 -1.18 17.22 7.15
C LEU A 311 0.23 17.84 7.11
N TYR A 312 0.48 18.76 6.19
CA TYR A 312 1.81 19.32 6.00
C TYR A 312 2.22 20.22 7.17
N VAL A 313 3.42 19.99 7.67
CA VAL A 313 4.02 20.76 8.78
C VAL A 313 5.24 21.55 8.31
N ARG A 314 5.92 21.06 7.25
CA ARG A 314 7.06 21.73 6.62
C ARG A 314 8.28 21.95 7.53
N ASN A 315 8.31 21.30 8.70
CA ASN A 315 9.39 21.41 9.69
C ASN A 315 9.51 20.11 10.49
N THR A 316 10.69 19.49 10.49
CA THR A 316 10.92 18.19 11.12
C THR A 316 10.68 18.20 12.62
N ASP A 317 11.17 19.22 13.35
CA ASP A 317 11.02 19.30 14.81
C ASP A 317 9.56 19.51 15.21
N LYS A 318 8.86 20.43 14.52
CA LYS A 318 7.43 20.64 14.72
C LYS A 318 6.62 19.39 14.38
N THR A 319 7.02 18.59 13.37
CA THR A 319 6.36 17.33 13.03
C THR A 319 6.44 16.32 14.18
N PHE A 320 7.60 16.14 14.79
CA PHE A 320 7.74 15.30 15.97
C PHE A 320 6.94 15.82 17.16
N MET A 321 6.98 17.12 17.42
CA MET A 321 6.21 17.75 18.49
C MET A 321 4.71 17.59 18.28
N ALA A 322 4.22 17.75 17.03
CA ALA A 322 2.82 17.59 16.70
C ALA A 322 2.33 16.17 16.99
N VAL A 323 3.08 15.15 16.57
CA VAL A 323 2.72 13.74 16.82
C VAL A 323 2.76 13.42 18.32
N ALA A 324 3.76 13.88 19.06
CA ALA A 324 3.84 13.66 20.51
C ALA A 324 2.68 14.33 21.26
N LYS A 325 2.35 15.58 20.92
CA LYS A 325 1.20 16.31 21.50
C LYS A 325 -0.13 15.67 21.12
N ALA A 326 -0.32 15.29 19.84
CA ALA A 326 -1.53 14.60 19.38
C ALA A 326 -1.75 13.30 20.17
N PHE A 327 -0.69 12.51 20.39
CA PHE A 327 -0.77 11.31 21.20
C PHE A 327 -1.19 11.62 22.64
N ASN A 328 -0.69 12.69 23.23
CA ASN A 328 -1.09 13.12 24.59
C ASN A 328 -2.58 13.54 24.64
N GLU A 329 -3.10 14.10 23.56
CA GLU A 329 -4.54 14.40 23.41
C GLU A 329 -5.36 13.13 23.04
N GLY A 330 -4.75 11.96 22.90
CA GLY A 330 -5.41 10.68 22.60
C GLY A 330 -5.68 10.45 21.11
N VAL A 331 -4.84 10.97 20.22
CA VAL A 331 -4.89 10.73 18.77
C VAL A 331 -3.56 10.18 18.30
N PHE A 332 -3.58 8.99 17.68
CA PHE A 332 -2.39 8.36 17.08
C PHE A 332 -2.35 8.65 15.57
N ILE A 333 -1.26 9.28 15.15
CA ILE A 333 -0.92 9.63 13.77
C ILE A 333 0.59 9.41 13.55
N ASN A 334 1.02 9.29 12.30
CA ASN A 334 2.41 8.99 11.98
C ASN A 334 3.17 10.21 11.45
N PRO A 335 4.40 10.49 11.94
CA PRO A 335 5.25 11.49 11.33
C PRO A 335 5.87 10.94 10.04
N VAL A 336 5.92 11.78 9.00
CA VAL A 336 6.67 11.52 7.77
C VAL A 336 7.77 12.58 7.68
N ILE A 337 9.00 12.09 7.77
CA ILE A 337 10.21 12.92 7.86
C ILE A 337 11.31 12.33 6.98
N PRO A 338 12.41 13.03 6.71
CA PRO A 338 13.56 12.45 6.01
C PRO A 338 14.05 11.15 6.68
N PRO A 339 14.38 10.09 5.92
CA PRO A 339 14.52 10.08 4.45
C PRO A 339 13.24 9.73 3.66
N ALA A 340 12.07 9.61 4.31
CA ALA A 340 10.80 9.27 3.64
C ALA A 340 10.23 10.42 2.80
N CYS A 341 10.61 11.66 3.09
CA CYS A 341 10.29 12.85 2.30
C CYS A 341 11.46 13.84 2.35
N ALA A 342 11.40 14.90 1.54
CA ALA A 342 12.36 16.00 1.67
C ALA A 342 12.10 16.83 2.94
N PRO A 343 13.11 17.50 3.53
CA PRO A 343 12.95 18.25 4.77
C PRO A 343 11.84 19.31 4.75
N GLN A 344 11.61 19.93 3.59
CA GLN A 344 10.56 20.93 3.37
C GLN A 344 9.17 20.31 3.14
N ASP A 345 9.07 18.99 2.98
CA ASP A 345 7.85 18.26 2.70
C ASP A 345 7.39 17.40 3.88
N THR A 346 7.96 17.65 5.07
CA THR A 346 7.57 16.93 6.28
C THR A 346 6.10 17.12 6.60
N LEU A 347 5.45 16.04 6.98
CA LEU A 347 4.02 16.03 7.23
C LEU A 347 3.68 15.04 8.36
N VAL A 348 2.46 15.14 8.83
CA VAL A 348 1.82 14.12 9.66
C VAL A 348 0.84 13.35 8.79
N ARG A 349 0.96 12.03 8.75
CA ARG A 349 0.10 11.15 7.97
C ARG A 349 -1.11 10.72 8.79
N TYR A 350 -2.28 11.10 8.31
CA TYR A 350 -3.57 10.71 8.86
C TYR A 350 -4.24 9.74 7.89
N ALA A 351 -4.73 8.60 8.37
CA ALA A 351 -5.34 7.57 7.54
C ALA A 351 -6.67 7.09 8.11
N LEU A 352 -7.63 6.84 7.22
CA LEU A 352 -8.98 6.45 7.55
C LEU A 352 -9.25 4.97 7.32
N MET A 353 -10.16 4.43 8.11
CA MET A 353 -10.72 3.08 7.96
C MET A 353 -12.24 3.20 7.73
N ALA A 354 -12.84 2.24 7.02
CA ALA A 354 -14.27 2.17 6.77
C ALA A 354 -15.12 2.15 8.06
N THR A 355 -14.51 1.78 9.18
CA THR A 355 -15.14 1.70 10.50
C THR A 355 -15.02 2.98 11.34
N HIS A 356 -14.32 4.01 10.86
CA HIS A 356 -14.32 5.32 11.53
C HIS A 356 -15.69 5.98 11.45
N THR A 357 -16.07 6.68 12.52
CA THR A 357 -17.28 7.49 12.55
C THR A 357 -16.98 8.97 12.33
N ARG A 358 -17.99 9.75 11.96
CA ARG A 358 -17.84 11.21 11.82
C ARG A 358 -17.50 11.87 13.15
N GLU A 359 -18.04 11.36 14.26
CA GLU A 359 -17.75 11.83 15.61
C GLU A 359 -16.27 11.62 15.97
N GLN A 360 -15.67 10.47 15.59
CA GLN A 360 -14.24 10.23 15.79
C GLN A 360 -13.38 11.16 14.93
N VAL A 361 -13.82 11.45 13.70
CA VAL A 361 -13.16 12.45 12.83
C VAL A 361 -13.22 13.83 13.48
N ASP A 362 -14.40 14.27 13.92
CA ASP A 362 -14.56 15.58 14.57
C ASP A 362 -13.72 15.68 15.84
N GLU A 363 -13.76 14.66 16.71
CA GLU A 363 -12.92 14.61 17.93
C GLU A 363 -11.42 14.75 17.58
N SER A 364 -10.96 14.02 16.56
CA SER A 364 -9.55 14.07 16.16
C SER A 364 -9.15 15.40 15.53
N VAL A 365 -10.01 15.98 14.66
CA VAL A 365 -9.75 17.26 13.99
C VAL A 365 -9.65 18.38 15.00
N GLU A 366 -10.57 18.48 15.98
CA GLU A 366 -10.51 19.51 17.02
C GLU A 366 -9.24 19.40 17.88
N LYS A 367 -8.84 18.19 18.25
CA LYS A 367 -7.59 17.95 18.99
C LYS A 367 -6.34 18.32 18.17
N LEU A 368 -6.31 17.93 16.90
CA LEU A 368 -5.21 18.28 16.00
C LEU A 368 -5.13 19.76 15.72
N LYS A 369 -6.28 20.43 15.54
CA LYS A 369 -6.36 21.90 15.39
C LYS A 369 -5.74 22.61 16.59
N LYS A 370 -6.07 22.20 17.82
CA LYS A 370 -5.47 22.74 19.05
C LYS A 370 -3.94 22.57 19.01
N VAL A 371 -3.45 21.37 18.71
CA VAL A 371 -2.00 21.07 18.65
C VAL A 371 -1.29 21.89 17.59
N PHE A 372 -1.88 21.99 16.36
CA PHE A 372 -1.26 22.71 15.25
C PHE A 372 -1.21 24.22 15.50
N LYS A 373 -2.24 24.79 16.14
CA LYS A 373 -2.24 26.21 16.58
C LYS A 373 -1.20 26.48 17.66
N GLU A 374 -1.08 25.61 18.68
CA GLU A 374 -0.05 25.76 19.72
C GLU A 374 1.37 25.71 19.15
N LEU A 375 1.58 25.01 18.05
CA LEU A 375 2.86 24.90 17.37
C LEU A 375 3.06 25.93 16.26
N GLU A 376 2.08 26.83 16.06
CA GLU A 376 2.10 27.81 14.97
C GLU A 376 2.34 27.16 13.61
N ILE A 377 1.57 26.10 13.29
CA ILE A 377 1.59 25.41 12.00
C ILE A 377 0.41 25.91 11.15
N ILE A 378 -0.76 26.19 11.75
CA ILE A 378 -1.96 26.79 11.14
C ILE A 378 -2.42 27.98 11.95
#